data_69d145003e63e07d75d58a329134b05f
#
_entry.id   69d145003e63e07d75d58a329134b05f
#
_cell.length_a   1.000
_cell.length_b   1.000
_cell.length_c   1.000
_cell.angle_alpha   90.00
_cell.angle_beta   90.00
_cell.angle_gamma   90.00
#
_symmetry.space_group_name_H-M   'P 1'
#
loop_
_entity.id
_entity.type
_entity.pdbx_description
1 polymer ?
#
loop_
_entity_poly.entity_id
_entity_poly.type
_entity_poly.pdbx_seq_one_letter_code
_entity_poly.pdbx_strand_id
1 'polypeptide(L)'
;MLKIVVFIDWYKPAYKAGGPISSIYNLIELLGDEMEFYVVTSDRDLNEKSALEGLKYNQWVDQGKAKVRYLRENQEKRRVLKEIVGQLSPDCIYLNGIFSYFYSVLPLFLFKNYHIIISPRGMLINEALKIKSFKKRCFLLFMKWVKGYQNVIWQFSNEEEYLEAQKSVFIKNHYTIPNLTKRISVKSMLENSSLELISVCRVNEIKNIHFFLIVLKEVDFECNYTIIGSIEDEVYYNELKSLIKELPPQVSVQFVGPKPYHEIEKQLAHSSLFISTSRNENYGHSIIEALGNGIPVLVSKACPWIQLESYHAGYRLPFEKSIFLEKLKDFNEKSREEKNQFKKGARAYYQKFANPIHYKNSYIELFEDTA
;
A
#
# COMPACT_ATOMS: atom_id res chain seq x y z
N MET A 1 -5.85 28.73 1.73
CA MET A 1 -5.59 27.29 1.51
C MET A 1 -6.21 26.52 2.68
N LEU A 2 -6.91 25.42 2.38
CA LEU A 2 -7.46 24.55 3.41
C LEU A 2 -6.32 23.92 4.24
N LYS A 3 -6.48 23.91 5.57
CA LYS A 3 -5.55 23.28 6.50
C LYS A 3 -6.08 21.90 6.88
N ILE A 4 -5.31 20.88 6.54
CA ILE A 4 -5.67 19.48 6.78
C ILE A 4 -4.71 18.88 7.79
N VAL A 5 -5.22 18.43 8.93
CA VAL A 5 -4.43 17.65 9.89
C VAL A 5 -4.61 16.16 9.60
N VAL A 6 -3.53 15.50 9.25
CA VAL A 6 -3.47 14.07 8.95
C VAL A 6 -2.95 13.30 10.16
N PHE A 7 -3.74 12.38 10.68
CA PHE A 7 -3.28 11.42 11.70
C PHE A 7 -2.99 10.07 11.06
N ILE A 8 -1.78 9.57 11.27
CA ILE A 8 -1.32 8.29 10.75
C ILE A 8 -0.28 7.68 11.69
N ASP A 9 -0.30 6.35 11.88
CA ASP A 9 0.64 5.67 12.79
C ASP A 9 2.10 5.84 12.37
N TRP A 10 2.40 5.69 11.09
CA TRP A 10 3.75 5.74 10.52
C TRP A 10 3.79 6.64 9.29
N TYR A 11 4.78 7.52 9.25
CA TYR A 11 5.03 8.41 8.12
C TYR A 11 6.54 8.54 7.88
N LYS A 12 6.95 9.03 6.71
CA LYS A 12 8.37 9.19 6.39
C LYS A 12 9.15 9.88 7.51
N PRO A 13 10.39 9.42 7.82
CA PRO A 13 11.21 8.47 7.06
C PRO A 13 10.87 6.99 7.29
N ALA A 14 9.88 6.64 8.12
CA ALA A 14 9.39 5.28 8.25
C ALA A 14 8.92 4.73 6.89
N TYR A 15 9.12 3.43 6.64
CA TYR A 15 8.76 2.79 5.37
C TYR A 15 8.22 1.36 5.48
N LYS A 16 8.41 0.70 6.64
CA LYS A 16 8.04 -0.71 6.83
C LYS A 16 6.53 -0.98 6.73
N ALA A 17 5.70 0.00 7.09
CA ALA A 17 4.24 -0.12 6.94
C ALA A 17 3.76 -0.04 5.47
N GLY A 18 4.63 0.37 4.54
CA GLY A 18 4.40 0.29 3.09
C GLY A 18 3.26 1.18 2.58
N GLY A 19 2.21 0.57 2.05
CA GLY A 19 1.14 1.24 1.31
C GLY A 19 0.51 2.48 1.96
N PRO A 20 0.11 2.48 3.24
CA PRO A 20 -0.46 3.66 3.91
C PRO A 20 0.48 4.88 3.89
N ILE A 21 1.77 4.67 4.17
CA ILE A 21 2.78 5.74 4.14
C ILE A 21 2.89 6.32 2.74
N SER A 22 3.01 5.45 1.73
CA SER A 22 3.11 5.84 0.32
C SER A 22 1.87 6.60 -0.14
N SER A 23 0.66 6.13 0.21
CA SER A 23 -0.60 6.80 -0.15
C SER A 23 -0.67 8.23 0.34
N ILE A 24 -0.36 8.46 1.64
CA ILE A 24 -0.44 9.79 2.22
C ILE A 24 0.66 10.70 1.69
N TYR A 25 1.87 10.19 1.55
CA TYR A 25 2.96 10.97 0.96
C TYR A 25 2.62 11.41 -0.47
N ASN A 26 2.12 10.51 -1.31
CA ASN A 26 1.77 10.80 -2.69
C ASN A 26 0.57 11.77 -2.80
N LEU A 27 -0.39 11.67 -1.89
CA LEU A 27 -1.51 12.59 -1.77
C LEU A 27 -1.02 14.02 -1.49
N ILE A 28 -0.11 14.16 -0.52
CA ILE A 28 0.47 15.43 -0.13
C ILE A 28 1.32 16.02 -1.26
N GLU A 29 2.14 15.21 -1.92
CA GLU A 29 2.92 15.65 -3.09
C GLU A 29 2.03 16.13 -4.25
N LEU A 30 0.84 15.52 -4.42
CA LEU A 30 -0.12 15.90 -5.45
C LEU A 30 -0.85 17.20 -5.14
N LEU A 31 -1.26 17.42 -3.88
CA LEU A 31 -2.16 18.51 -3.49
C LEU A 31 -1.50 19.61 -2.64
N GLY A 32 -0.26 19.45 -2.23
CA GLY A 32 0.38 20.37 -1.29
C GLY A 32 0.70 21.76 -1.85
N ASP A 33 0.46 22.00 -3.14
CA ASP A 33 0.50 23.36 -3.72
C ASP A 33 -0.86 24.08 -3.56
N GLU A 34 -1.95 23.35 -3.26
CA GLU A 34 -3.31 23.86 -3.15
C GLU A 34 -3.85 23.82 -1.71
N MET A 35 -3.29 22.93 -0.88
CA MET A 35 -3.72 22.69 0.50
C MET A 35 -2.53 22.60 1.44
N GLU A 36 -2.71 23.01 2.70
CA GLU A 36 -1.67 22.89 3.73
C GLU A 36 -1.85 21.59 4.52
N PHE A 37 -0.84 20.71 4.48
CA PHE A 37 -0.89 19.44 5.20
C PHE A 37 0.01 19.44 6.45
N TYR A 38 -0.60 19.06 7.58
CA TYR A 38 0.05 18.90 8.88
C TYR A 38 -0.07 17.44 9.31
N VAL A 39 1.00 16.68 9.25
CA VAL A 39 1.00 15.24 9.59
C VAL A 39 1.44 15.02 11.02
N VAL A 40 0.63 14.30 11.78
CA VAL A 40 0.93 13.88 13.15
C VAL A 40 1.11 12.36 13.17
N THR A 41 2.29 11.91 13.58
CA THR A 41 2.71 10.51 13.46
C THR A 41 3.60 10.05 14.61
N SER A 42 3.91 8.74 14.68
CA SER A 42 4.84 8.14 15.63
C SER A 42 6.29 8.51 15.30
N ASP A 43 7.14 8.47 16.33
CA ASP A 43 8.58 8.63 16.21
C ASP A 43 9.32 7.35 15.76
N ARG A 44 8.62 6.26 15.47
CA ARG A 44 9.21 4.95 15.13
C ARG A 44 8.53 4.28 13.96
N ASP A 45 9.19 3.30 13.37
CA ASP A 45 8.64 2.51 12.28
C ASP A 45 7.84 1.31 12.80
N LEU A 46 7.14 0.62 11.92
CA LEU A 46 6.33 -0.55 12.23
C LEU A 46 7.17 -1.64 12.90
N ASN A 47 6.70 -2.10 14.07
CA ASN A 47 7.33 -3.12 14.91
C ASN A 47 8.72 -2.73 15.47
N GLU A 48 9.14 -1.48 15.37
CA GLU A 48 10.38 -1.00 16.00
C GLU A 48 10.15 -0.52 17.42
N LYS A 49 11.08 -0.88 18.31
CA LYS A 49 11.12 -0.39 19.70
C LYS A 49 11.87 0.92 19.84
N SER A 50 12.85 1.15 18.98
CA SER A 50 13.64 2.37 18.95
C SER A 50 13.00 3.46 18.11
N ALA A 51 13.21 4.70 18.49
CA ALA A 51 12.83 5.83 17.66
C ALA A 51 13.72 5.93 16.41
N LEU A 52 13.16 6.47 15.34
CA LEU A 52 13.91 6.77 14.12
C LEU A 52 15.03 7.78 14.39
N GLU A 53 16.19 7.55 13.81
CA GLU A 53 17.36 8.42 14.01
C GLU A 53 17.18 9.78 13.31
N GLY A 54 17.81 10.81 13.88
CA GLY A 54 17.85 12.16 13.30
C GLY A 54 16.53 12.95 13.37
N LEU A 55 15.47 12.42 14.00
CA LEU A 55 14.20 13.12 14.11
C LEU A 55 14.27 14.27 15.14
N LYS A 56 13.62 15.38 14.78
CA LYS A 56 13.29 16.45 15.69
C LYS A 56 11.90 16.23 16.27
N TYR A 57 11.81 16.12 17.60
CA TYR A 57 10.57 15.78 18.28
C TYR A 57 9.78 17.01 18.70
N ASN A 58 8.47 16.88 18.78
CA ASN A 58 7.56 17.87 19.34
C ASN A 58 7.58 19.24 18.67
N GLN A 59 8.12 19.32 17.49
CA GLN A 59 8.10 20.51 16.65
C GLN A 59 7.72 20.12 15.23
N TRP A 60 7.27 21.09 14.46
CA TRP A 60 6.98 20.90 13.05
C TRP A 60 8.27 20.86 12.24
N VAL A 61 8.41 19.87 11.39
CA VAL A 61 9.54 19.66 10.48
C VAL A 61 9.00 19.56 9.06
N ASP A 62 9.58 20.28 8.13
CA ASP A 62 9.21 20.17 6.73
C ASP A 62 9.65 18.81 6.15
N GLN A 63 8.71 18.12 5.53
CA GLN A 63 8.93 16.82 4.89
C GLN A 63 8.18 16.76 3.56
N GLY A 64 8.88 17.04 2.46
CA GLY A 64 8.22 17.27 1.17
C GLY A 64 7.31 18.51 1.26
N LYS A 65 6.06 18.37 0.84
CA LYS A 65 5.05 19.44 0.91
C LYS A 65 4.21 19.43 2.21
N ALA A 66 4.61 18.66 3.22
CA ALA A 66 3.94 18.63 4.52
C ALA A 66 4.81 19.18 5.64
N LYS A 67 4.16 19.69 6.69
CA LYS A 67 4.76 19.85 8.01
C LYS A 67 4.44 18.65 8.86
N VAL A 68 5.46 17.96 9.40
CA VAL A 68 5.33 16.72 10.14
C VAL A 68 5.72 16.92 11.60
N ARG A 69 4.91 16.40 12.52
CA ARG A 69 5.22 16.36 13.96
C ARG A 69 5.28 14.92 14.44
N TYR A 70 6.46 14.51 14.90
CA TYR A 70 6.71 13.17 15.43
C TYR A 70 6.45 13.15 16.93
N LEU A 71 5.57 12.26 17.38
CA LEU A 71 5.19 12.13 18.78
C LEU A 71 5.94 10.98 19.45
N ARG A 72 6.59 11.26 20.57
CA ARG A 72 7.25 10.24 21.40
C ARG A 72 6.23 9.30 22.05
N GLU A 73 6.63 8.07 22.31
CA GLU A 73 5.77 7.07 22.95
C GLU A 73 5.31 7.49 24.36
N ASN A 74 6.21 8.06 25.15
CA ASN A 74 5.99 8.40 26.56
C ASN A 74 5.31 9.78 26.76
N GLN A 75 4.76 10.39 25.71
CA GLN A 75 4.06 11.66 25.82
C GLN A 75 2.63 11.51 26.28
N GLU A 76 2.11 12.53 26.96
CA GLU A 76 0.68 12.71 27.22
C GLU A 76 -0.05 13.10 25.91
N LYS A 77 -0.20 12.10 25.02
CA LYS A 77 -0.68 12.29 23.63
C LYS A 77 -2.01 13.05 23.58
N ARG A 78 -2.94 12.77 24.51
CA ARG A 78 -4.23 13.49 24.55
C ARG A 78 -4.07 15.01 24.68
N ARG A 79 -3.17 15.47 25.53
CA ARG A 79 -2.88 16.90 25.71
C ARG A 79 -2.23 17.49 24.46
N VAL A 80 -1.22 16.80 23.94
CA VAL A 80 -0.48 17.24 22.75
C VAL A 80 -1.38 17.32 21.51
N LEU A 81 -2.28 16.36 21.32
CA LEU A 81 -3.23 16.40 20.20
C LEU A 81 -4.19 17.58 20.29
N LYS A 82 -4.73 17.87 21.51
CA LYS A 82 -5.58 19.05 21.72
C LYS A 82 -4.83 20.36 21.47
N GLU A 83 -3.59 20.46 21.91
CA GLU A 83 -2.73 21.63 21.68
C GLU A 83 -2.48 21.84 20.17
N ILE A 84 -2.10 20.76 19.44
CA ILE A 84 -1.86 20.81 17.99
C ILE A 84 -3.10 21.31 17.24
N VAL A 85 -4.24 20.67 17.46
CA VAL A 85 -5.47 21.00 16.72
C VAL A 85 -5.99 22.40 17.14
N GLY A 86 -5.88 22.76 18.42
CA GLY A 86 -6.28 24.10 18.89
C GLY A 86 -5.41 25.22 18.31
N GLN A 87 -4.10 25.01 18.16
CA GLN A 87 -3.19 26.01 17.56
C GLN A 87 -3.37 26.14 16.04
N LEU A 88 -3.62 25.02 15.35
CA LEU A 88 -3.76 25.01 13.90
C LEU A 88 -5.14 25.46 13.43
N SER A 89 -6.18 25.17 14.23
CA SER A 89 -7.61 25.36 13.86
C SER A 89 -7.85 24.82 12.42
N PRO A 90 -7.66 23.51 12.20
CA PRO A 90 -7.73 22.93 10.85
C PRO A 90 -9.17 22.94 10.33
N ASP A 91 -9.32 23.06 9.01
CA ASP A 91 -10.59 22.92 8.32
C ASP A 91 -11.07 21.48 8.28
N CYS A 92 -10.11 20.52 8.18
CA CYS A 92 -10.39 19.09 8.09
C CYS A 92 -9.38 18.25 8.88
N ILE A 93 -9.87 17.15 9.49
CA ILE A 93 -9.05 16.12 10.13
C ILE A 93 -9.17 14.83 9.33
N TYR A 94 -8.05 14.33 8.82
CA TYR A 94 -7.98 13.12 8.01
C TYR A 94 -7.33 11.97 8.78
N LEU A 95 -8.13 10.96 9.15
CA LEU A 95 -7.71 9.79 9.91
C LEU A 95 -7.38 8.63 8.99
N ASN A 96 -6.17 8.07 9.12
CA ASN A 96 -5.71 6.96 8.31
C ASN A 96 -5.62 5.68 9.13
N GLY A 97 -6.57 4.78 8.88
CA GLY A 97 -6.82 3.59 9.69
C GLY A 97 -7.95 3.81 10.69
N ILE A 98 -8.41 2.72 11.33
CA ILE A 98 -9.55 2.74 12.27
C ILE A 98 -9.25 2.11 13.61
N PHE A 99 -8.20 1.28 13.73
CA PHE A 99 -7.90 0.52 14.95
C PHE A 99 -6.81 1.14 15.80
N SER A 100 -6.11 2.17 15.30
CA SER A 100 -5.10 2.88 16.08
C SER A 100 -5.73 3.73 17.16
N TYR A 101 -5.40 3.46 18.43
CA TYR A 101 -5.96 4.24 19.53
C TYR A 101 -5.54 5.71 19.44
N PHE A 102 -4.27 5.99 19.24
CA PHE A 102 -3.75 7.37 19.29
C PHE A 102 -3.93 8.16 18.00
N TYR A 103 -3.97 7.50 16.84
CA TYR A 103 -4.00 8.18 15.54
C TYR A 103 -5.34 8.05 14.81
N SER A 104 -6.30 7.31 15.40
CA SER A 104 -7.64 7.18 14.83
C SER A 104 -8.72 7.35 15.89
N VAL A 105 -8.76 6.48 16.93
CA VAL A 105 -9.85 6.44 17.90
C VAL A 105 -9.86 7.68 18.78
N LEU A 106 -8.74 8.03 19.39
CA LEU A 106 -8.64 9.18 20.28
C LEU A 106 -8.93 10.52 19.55
N PRO A 107 -8.36 10.81 18.37
CA PRO A 107 -8.72 11.99 17.59
C PRO A 107 -10.20 12.05 17.24
N LEU A 108 -10.81 10.94 16.83
CA LEU A 108 -12.23 10.85 16.51
C LEU A 108 -13.14 11.33 17.65
N PHE A 109 -12.83 10.95 18.91
CA PHE A 109 -13.61 11.38 20.07
C PHE A 109 -13.25 12.79 20.56
N LEU A 110 -11.99 13.20 20.44
CA LEU A 110 -11.54 14.52 20.89
C LEU A 110 -12.06 15.64 19.99
N PHE A 111 -12.21 15.38 18.70
CA PHE A 111 -12.44 16.39 17.67
C PHE A 111 -13.77 16.18 16.92
N LYS A 112 -14.77 15.58 17.57
CA LYS A 112 -16.09 15.26 16.98
C LYS A 112 -16.83 16.46 16.37
N ASN A 113 -16.44 17.69 16.72
CA ASN A 113 -17.03 18.93 16.21
C ASN A 113 -16.27 19.47 14.98
N TYR A 114 -15.20 18.82 14.57
CA TYR A 114 -14.47 19.13 13.34
C TYR A 114 -15.00 18.29 12.19
N HIS A 115 -14.73 18.73 10.98
CA HIS A 115 -14.92 17.92 9.79
C HIS A 115 -13.91 16.76 9.81
N ILE A 116 -14.40 15.52 9.90
CA ILE A 116 -13.55 14.32 9.99
C ILE A 116 -13.77 13.42 8.79
N ILE A 117 -12.67 13.13 8.11
CA ILE A 117 -12.61 12.10 7.06
C ILE A 117 -11.84 10.88 7.60
N ILE A 118 -12.35 9.68 7.34
CA ILE A 118 -11.70 8.42 7.72
C ILE A 118 -11.42 7.57 6.48
N SER A 119 -10.16 7.17 6.32
CA SER A 119 -9.79 6.16 5.34
C SER A 119 -9.38 4.86 6.04
N PRO A 120 -10.16 3.76 5.93
CA PRO A 120 -9.88 2.51 6.63
C PRO A 120 -8.72 1.72 6.05
N ARG A 121 -8.27 2.02 4.85
CA ARG A 121 -7.10 1.40 4.21
C ARG A 121 -7.17 -0.14 4.16
N GLY A 122 -8.33 -0.70 3.82
CA GLY A 122 -8.55 -2.14 3.75
C GLY A 122 -8.75 -2.84 5.10
N MET A 123 -8.79 -2.09 6.21
CA MET A 123 -8.89 -2.70 7.56
C MET A 123 -10.29 -3.28 7.85
N LEU A 124 -11.32 -2.93 7.07
CA LEU A 124 -12.70 -3.41 7.24
C LEU A 124 -13.07 -4.56 6.30
N ILE A 125 -12.19 -4.98 5.40
CA ILE A 125 -12.43 -6.16 4.55
C ILE A 125 -12.38 -7.45 5.38
N ASN A 126 -13.13 -8.47 4.96
CA ASN A 126 -13.32 -9.71 5.72
C ASN A 126 -12.02 -10.38 6.12
N GLU A 127 -11.04 -10.48 5.22
CA GLU A 127 -9.74 -11.10 5.48
C GLU A 127 -8.95 -10.33 6.54
N ALA A 128 -8.97 -9.01 6.50
CA ALA A 128 -8.33 -8.18 7.52
C ALA A 128 -9.03 -8.30 8.88
N LEU A 129 -10.35 -8.49 8.90
CA LEU A 129 -11.12 -8.67 10.13
C LEU A 129 -10.92 -10.05 10.78
N LYS A 130 -10.53 -11.08 10.02
CA LYS A 130 -10.20 -12.42 10.57
C LYS A 130 -8.98 -12.37 11.49
N ILE A 131 -8.01 -11.51 11.20
CA ILE A 131 -6.80 -11.34 12.03
C ILE A 131 -7.18 -10.62 13.32
N LYS A 132 -6.92 -11.26 14.50
CA LYS A 132 -7.33 -10.77 15.83
C LYS A 132 -8.85 -10.49 15.90
N SER A 133 -9.64 -11.33 15.28
CA SER A 133 -11.06 -11.14 14.97
C SER A 133 -11.91 -10.74 16.18
N PHE A 134 -11.72 -11.40 17.34
CA PHE A 134 -12.48 -11.13 18.55
C PHE A 134 -12.32 -9.66 19.03
N LYS A 135 -11.07 -9.18 19.14
CA LYS A 135 -10.80 -7.79 19.58
C LYS A 135 -11.39 -6.75 18.61
N LYS A 136 -11.24 -6.99 17.31
CA LYS A 136 -11.79 -6.10 16.29
C LYS A 136 -13.32 -6.07 16.30
N ARG A 137 -13.97 -7.23 16.43
CA ARG A 137 -15.44 -7.31 16.52
C ARG A 137 -15.99 -6.58 17.75
N CYS A 138 -15.39 -6.82 18.93
CA CYS A 138 -15.77 -6.10 20.15
C CYS A 138 -15.61 -4.58 20.00
N PHE A 139 -14.52 -4.13 19.38
CA PHE A 139 -14.28 -2.73 19.11
C PHE A 139 -15.34 -2.15 18.16
N LEU A 140 -15.66 -2.81 17.05
CA LEU A 140 -16.67 -2.34 16.10
C LEU A 140 -18.07 -2.31 16.71
N LEU A 141 -18.43 -3.29 17.55
CA LEU A 141 -19.69 -3.28 18.30
C LEU A 141 -19.74 -2.11 19.28
N PHE A 142 -18.65 -1.84 20.01
CA PHE A 142 -18.54 -0.67 20.88
C PHE A 142 -18.71 0.63 20.08
N MET A 143 -18.01 0.79 18.97
CA MET A 143 -18.10 1.98 18.11
C MET A 143 -19.51 2.16 17.54
N LYS A 144 -20.22 1.08 17.22
CA LYS A 144 -21.64 1.12 16.82
C LYS A 144 -22.53 1.59 17.98
N TRP A 145 -22.30 1.07 19.19
CA TRP A 145 -23.07 1.42 20.37
C TRP A 145 -22.90 2.89 20.77
N VAL A 146 -21.67 3.43 20.77
CA VAL A 146 -21.40 4.85 21.08
C VAL A 146 -21.66 5.78 19.89
N LYS A 147 -22.15 5.26 18.77
CA LYS A 147 -22.38 6.01 17.53
C LYS A 147 -21.14 6.78 17.05
N GLY A 148 -19.97 6.19 17.25
CA GLY A 148 -18.67 6.83 17.05
C GLY A 148 -18.39 7.29 15.62
N TYR A 149 -19.07 6.72 14.62
CA TYR A 149 -18.87 7.02 13.20
C TYR A 149 -20.04 7.76 12.54
N GLN A 150 -20.96 8.40 13.32
CA GLN A 150 -22.16 9.00 12.73
C GLN A 150 -21.92 10.27 11.89
N ASN A 151 -20.89 11.05 12.28
CA ASN A 151 -20.63 12.37 11.71
C ASN A 151 -19.27 12.39 11.01
N VAL A 152 -18.95 11.34 10.28
CA VAL A 152 -17.70 11.24 9.53
C VAL A 152 -17.99 11.00 8.05
N ILE A 153 -17.10 11.48 7.20
CA ILE A 153 -17.05 11.11 5.80
C ILE A 153 -16.04 9.96 5.65
N TRP A 154 -16.41 8.95 4.89
CA TRP A 154 -15.55 7.81 4.62
C TRP A 154 -14.88 7.94 3.26
N GLN A 155 -13.60 7.63 3.18
CA GLN A 155 -12.90 7.48 1.92
C GLN A 155 -12.46 6.03 1.76
N PHE A 156 -13.00 5.35 0.76
CA PHE A 156 -12.64 3.98 0.38
C PHE A 156 -11.78 3.97 -0.88
N SER A 157 -10.91 2.99 -1.01
CA SER A 157 -10.00 2.90 -2.16
C SER A 157 -10.66 2.28 -3.40
N ASN A 158 -11.74 1.54 -3.22
CA ASN A 158 -12.53 0.91 -4.27
C ASN A 158 -13.92 0.54 -3.74
N GLU A 159 -14.82 0.16 -4.67
CA GLU A 159 -16.21 -0.19 -4.35
C GLU A 159 -16.30 -1.46 -3.49
N GLU A 160 -15.41 -2.43 -3.68
CA GLU A 160 -15.40 -3.67 -2.89
C GLU A 160 -15.10 -3.38 -1.41
N GLU A 161 -14.13 -2.50 -1.13
CA GLU A 161 -13.83 -2.05 0.24
C GLU A 161 -15.04 -1.38 0.89
N TYR A 162 -15.78 -0.55 0.13
CA TYR A 162 -17.01 0.08 0.62
C TYR A 162 -18.10 -0.95 0.95
N LEU A 163 -18.39 -1.87 0.04
CA LEU A 163 -19.42 -2.91 0.22
C LEU A 163 -19.08 -3.83 1.40
N GLU A 164 -17.83 -4.15 1.62
CA GLU A 164 -17.38 -4.93 2.78
C GLU A 164 -17.50 -4.13 4.09
N ALA A 165 -17.12 -2.84 4.06
CA ALA A 165 -17.18 -1.97 5.24
C ALA A 165 -18.62 -1.75 5.74
N GLN A 166 -19.61 -1.64 4.84
CA GLN A 166 -21.03 -1.49 5.21
C GLN A 166 -21.55 -2.60 6.12
N LYS A 167 -20.97 -3.81 6.03
CA LYS A 167 -21.35 -4.95 6.88
C LYS A 167 -20.96 -4.74 8.35
N SER A 168 -19.99 -3.86 8.61
CA SER A 168 -19.34 -3.73 9.92
C SER A 168 -19.52 -2.36 10.58
N VAL A 169 -19.68 -1.29 9.82
CA VAL A 169 -19.80 0.08 10.31
C VAL A 169 -20.98 0.83 9.68
N PHE A 170 -21.46 1.87 10.37
CA PHE A 170 -22.46 2.76 9.79
C PHE A 170 -21.76 3.78 8.86
N ILE A 171 -22.24 3.87 7.61
CA ILE A 171 -21.72 4.78 6.59
C ILE A 171 -22.89 5.67 6.12
N LYS A 172 -22.81 6.96 6.40
CA LYS A 172 -23.77 7.94 5.92
C LYS A 172 -23.30 8.58 4.62
N ASN A 173 -22.08 9.11 4.65
CA ASN A 173 -21.45 9.78 3.52
C ASN A 173 -20.12 9.10 3.18
N HIS A 174 -19.83 8.90 1.92
CA HIS A 174 -18.56 8.32 1.49
C HIS A 174 -18.14 8.77 0.10
N TYR A 175 -16.84 8.66 -0.13
CA TYR A 175 -16.18 8.81 -1.43
C TYR A 175 -15.42 7.52 -1.75
N THR A 176 -15.53 7.04 -2.97
CA THR A 176 -14.70 5.95 -3.49
C THR A 176 -13.60 6.55 -4.37
N ILE A 177 -12.43 6.78 -3.76
CA ILE A 177 -11.27 7.39 -4.42
C ILE A 177 -10.06 6.48 -4.19
N PRO A 178 -9.40 5.96 -5.25
CA PRO A 178 -8.26 5.07 -5.11
C PRO A 178 -7.11 5.68 -4.33
N ASN A 179 -6.37 4.83 -3.64
CA ASN A 179 -5.11 5.22 -3.02
C ASN A 179 -4.13 5.72 -4.09
N LEU A 180 -3.37 6.76 -3.78
CA LEU A 180 -2.45 7.35 -4.75
C LEU A 180 -1.09 6.66 -4.73
N THR A 181 -0.60 6.33 -5.91
CA THR A 181 0.78 5.91 -6.14
C THR A 181 1.66 7.09 -6.48
N LYS A 182 2.98 6.91 -6.41
CA LYS A 182 3.93 7.91 -6.85
C LYS A 182 3.73 8.20 -8.35
N ARG A 183 3.83 9.47 -8.73
CA ARG A 183 3.94 9.82 -10.14
C ARG A 183 5.25 9.27 -10.67
N ILE A 184 5.18 8.31 -11.60
CA ILE A 184 6.35 7.62 -12.12
C ILE A 184 6.79 8.32 -13.41
N SER A 185 8.03 8.78 -13.43
CA SER A 185 8.71 9.24 -14.66
C SER A 185 9.41 8.04 -15.30
N VAL A 186 9.24 7.90 -16.59
CA VAL A 186 9.80 6.79 -17.36
C VAL A 186 11.33 6.81 -17.32
N LYS A 187 11.92 5.73 -16.79
CA LYS A 187 13.37 5.46 -16.88
C LYS A 187 13.61 4.36 -17.93
N SER A 188 14.80 4.37 -18.54
CA SER A 188 15.22 3.30 -19.43
C SER A 188 15.37 1.99 -18.62
N MET A 189 14.83 0.89 -19.14
CA MET A 189 15.00 -0.43 -18.55
C MET A 189 16.22 -1.09 -19.15
N LEU A 190 16.96 -1.83 -18.33
CA LEU A 190 18.09 -2.64 -18.77
C LEU A 190 17.58 -3.96 -19.37
N GLU A 191 18.34 -4.51 -20.28
CA GLU A 191 18.06 -5.81 -20.86
C GLU A 191 18.87 -6.88 -20.14
N ASN A 192 18.21 -7.96 -19.77
CA ASN A 192 18.82 -9.09 -19.10
C ASN A 192 18.81 -10.31 -20.01
N SER A 193 19.81 -11.18 -19.87
CA SER A 193 19.89 -12.45 -20.57
C SER A 193 19.03 -13.54 -19.94
N SER A 194 18.77 -13.45 -18.64
CA SER A 194 17.92 -14.35 -17.85
C SER A 194 16.58 -13.69 -17.51
N LEU A 195 15.60 -14.51 -17.13
CA LEU A 195 14.30 -14.04 -16.69
C LEU A 195 14.38 -13.52 -15.24
N GLU A 196 14.35 -12.20 -15.07
CA GLU A 196 14.43 -11.53 -13.78
C GLU A 196 13.03 -11.26 -13.22
N LEU A 197 12.65 -12.00 -12.19
CA LEU A 197 11.38 -11.88 -11.49
C LEU A 197 11.54 -11.08 -10.20
N ILE A 198 10.52 -10.29 -9.85
CA ILE A 198 10.54 -9.50 -8.63
C ILE A 198 9.20 -9.50 -7.93
N SER A 199 9.21 -9.56 -6.61
CA SER A 199 8.09 -9.21 -5.74
C SER A 199 8.51 -8.15 -4.73
N VAL A 200 7.63 -7.18 -4.48
CA VAL A 200 7.80 -6.19 -3.43
C VAL A 200 6.62 -6.30 -2.48
N CYS A 201 6.81 -7.00 -1.37
CA CYS A 201 5.73 -7.28 -0.43
C CYS A 201 6.28 -7.72 0.93
N ARG A 202 5.48 -7.58 1.99
CA ARG A 202 5.76 -8.17 3.30
C ARG A 202 5.66 -9.70 3.21
N VAL A 203 6.61 -10.42 3.83
CA VAL A 203 6.64 -11.89 3.80
C VAL A 203 5.70 -12.43 4.86
N ASN A 204 4.51 -12.83 4.44
CA ASN A 204 3.46 -13.45 5.26
C ASN A 204 2.54 -14.33 4.38
N GLU A 205 1.71 -15.17 5.00
CA GLU A 205 0.82 -16.10 4.30
C GLU A 205 -0.16 -15.45 3.32
N ILE A 206 -0.60 -14.21 3.56
CA ILE A 206 -1.52 -13.48 2.67
C ILE A 206 -0.88 -13.24 1.31
N LYS A 207 0.42 -12.98 1.28
CA LYS A 207 1.18 -12.74 0.05
C LYS A 207 1.45 -14.02 -0.76
N ASN A 208 1.27 -15.19 -0.13
CA ASN A 208 1.23 -16.50 -0.76
C ASN A 208 2.41 -16.80 -1.70
N ILE A 209 3.62 -16.38 -1.27
CA ILE A 209 4.88 -16.64 -1.98
C ILE A 209 5.09 -18.15 -2.17
N HIS A 210 4.64 -18.93 -1.19
CA HIS A 210 4.66 -20.39 -1.23
C HIS A 210 4.09 -20.97 -2.54
N PHE A 211 2.93 -20.46 -2.98
CA PHE A 211 2.31 -20.91 -4.23
C PHE A 211 3.24 -20.69 -5.43
N PHE A 212 3.89 -19.52 -5.50
CA PHE A 212 4.77 -19.23 -6.63
C PHE A 212 6.06 -20.05 -6.58
N LEU A 213 6.59 -20.34 -5.40
CA LEU A 213 7.74 -21.27 -5.28
C LEU A 213 7.37 -22.70 -5.76
N ILE A 214 6.13 -23.15 -5.56
CA ILE A 214 5.65 -24.42 -6.12
C ILE A 214 5.60 -24.36 -7.66
N VAL A 215 5.22 -23.23 -8.25
CA VAL A 215 5.27 -23.03 -9.70
C VAL A 215 6.72 -23.15 -10.20
N LEU A 216 7.65 -22.48 -9.49
CA LEU A 216 9.07 -22.45 -9.86
C LEU A 216 9.76 -23.83 -9.81
N LYS A 217 9.24 -24.82 -9.09
CA LYS A 217 9.78 -26.19 -9.11
C LYS A 217 9.73 -26.86 -10.49
N GLU A 218 8.85 -26.42 -11.39
CA GLU A 218 8.67 -27.00 -12.72
C GLU A 218 9.24 -26.13 -13.85
N VAL A 219 9.99 -25.08 -13.48
CA VAL A 219 10.68 -24.20 -14.44
C VAL A 219 11.94 -24.90 -14.95
N ASP A 220 12.10 -24.93 -16.26
CA ASP A 220 13.20 -25.62 -17.00
C ASP A 220 14.16 -24.65 -17.72
N PHE A 221 14.07 -23.34 -17.42
CA PHE A 221 14.94 -22.28 -17.94
C PHE A 221 15.56 -21.43 -16.82
N GLU A 222 16.59 -20.65 -17.13
CA GLU A 222 17.23 -19.75 -16.16
C GLU A 222 16.30 -18.66 -15.69
N CYS A 223 16.12 -18.59 -14.37
CA CYS A 223 15.19 -17.68 -13.73
C CYS A 223 15.71 -17.22 -12.36
N ASN A 224 15.76 -15.91 -12.16
CA ASN A 224 16.09 -15.28 -10.87
C ASN A 224 14.86 -14.63 -10.26
N TYR A 225 14.56 -14.93 -9.01
CA TYR A 225 13.42 -14.33 -8.29
C TYR A 225 13.87 -13.58 -7.05
N THR A 226 13.71 -12.27 -7.07
CA THR A 226 14.05 -11.37 -5.96
C THR A 226 12.80 -10.98 -5.18
N ILE A 227 12.81 -11.17 -3.88
CA ILE A 227 11.72 -10.82 -2.97
C ILE A 227 12.19 -9.70 -2.03
N ILE A 228 11.54 -8.53 -2.10
CA ILE A 228 11.86 -7.35 -1.30
C ILE A 228 10.74 -7.11 -0.29
N GLY A 229 11.09 -7.04 0.99
CA GLY A 229 10.16 -6.69 2.06
C GLY A 229 10.52 -7.26 3.41
N SER A 230 9.81 -6.81 4.45
CA SER A 230 10.00 -7.26 5.82
C SER A 230 9.41 -8.65 6.03
N ILE A 231 10.08 -9.46 6.82
CA ILE A 231 9.57 -10.73 7.31
C ILE A 231 8.63 -10.42 8.48
N GLU A 232 7.34 -10.73 8.32
CA GLU A 232 6.33 -10.56 9.37
C GLU A 232 5.98 -11.87 10.08
N ASP A 233 6.24 -12.99 9.40
CA ASP A 233 5.98 -14.35 9.89
C ASP A 233 7.22 -15.22 9.69
N GLU A 234 7.95 -15.45 10.78
CA GLU A 234 9.18 -16.26 10.78
C GLU A 234 8.91 -17.75 10.51
N VAL A 235 7.75 -18.27 10.91
CA VAL A 235 7.38 -19.67 10.65
C VAL A 235 7.19 -19.84 9.14
N TYR A 236 6.34 -19.02 8.57
CA TYR A 236 6.11 -19.00 7.13
C TYR A 236 7.41 -18.78 6.32
N TYR A 237 8.28 -17.87 6.76
CA TYR A 237 9.57 -17.63 6.11
C TYR A 237 10.48 -18.86 6.14
N ASN A 238 10.51 -19.62 7.26
CA ASN A 238 11.30 -20.84 7.35
C ASN A 238 10.76 -21.96 6.43
N GLU A 239 9.44 -22.05 6.26
CA GLU A 239 8.82 -22.93 5.27
C GLU A 239 9.25 -22.56 3.83
N LEU A 240 9.25 -21.28 3.49
CA LEU A 240 9.71 -20.81 2.17
C LEU A 240 11.18 -21.16 1.93
N LYS A 241 12.05 -21.01 2.94
CA LYS A 241 13.47 -21.41 2.83
C LYS A 241 13.64 -22.92 2.59
N SER A 242 12.78 -23.73 3.13
CA SER A 242 12.80 -25.17 2.88
C SER A 242 12.42 -25.49 1.45
N LEU A 243 11.37 -24.85 0.91
CA LEU A 243 10.96 -25.02 -0.48
C LEU A 243 12.02 -24.55 -1.49
N ILE A 244 12.76 -23.49 -1.17
CA ILE A 244 13.82 -22.97 -2.04
C ILE A 244 14.93 -24.02 -2.25
N LYS A 245 15.25 -24.83 -1.25
CA LYS A 245 16.25 -25.91 -1.37
C LYS A 245 15.83 -27.03 -2.34
N GLU A 246 14.54 -27.12 -2.66
CA GLU A 246 13.97 -28.13 -3.55
C GLU A 246 13.82 -27.60 -5.01
N LEU A 247 14.20 -26.35 -5.27
CA LEU A 247 14.13 -25.76 -6.59
C LEU A 247 15.20 -26.32 -7.52
N PRO A 248 14.93 -26.39 -8.82
CA PRO A 248 15.92 -26.86 -9.80
C PRO A 248 17.09 -25.87 -9.90
N PRO A 249 18.28 -26.31 -10.26
CA PRO A 249 19.54 -25.54 -10.21
C PRO A 249 19.55 -24.28 -11.08
N GLN A 250 18.71 -24.19 -12.11
CA GLN A 250 18.55 -23.02 -12.97
C GLN A 250 17.67 -21.93 -12.35
N VAL A 251 17.02 -22.19 -11.22
CA VAL A 251 16.15 -21.22 -10.51
C VAL A 251 16.85 -20.73 -9.26
N SER A 252 17.09 -19.43 -9.20
CA SER A 252 17.65 -18.75 -8.02
C SER A 252 16.59 -17.89 -7.34
N VAL A 253 16.47 -17.99 -6.01
CA VAL A 253 15.53 -17.19 -5.22
C VAL A 253 16.25 -16.52 -4.06
N GLN A 254 16.04 -15.21 -3.90
CA GLN A 254 16.65 -14.43 -2.81
C GLN A 254 15.67 -13.52 -2.10
N PHE A 255 15.77 -13.45 -0.77
CA PHE A 255 15.12 -12.46 0.07
C PHE A 255 16.13 -11.37 0.42
N VAL A 256 15.87 -10.13 0.01
CA VAL A 256 16.81 -9.01 0.22
C VAL A 256 16.42 -8.10 1.39
N GLY A 257 15.32 -8.45 2.10
CA GLY A 257 14.81 -7.65 3.20
C GLY A 257 14.12 -6.36 2.76
N PRO A 258 13.69 -5.52 3.70
CA PRO A 258 13.04 -4.26 3.40
C PRO A 258 14.05 -3.26 2.83
N LYS A 259 13.63 -2.49 1.80
CA LYS A 259 14.47 -1.51 1.11
C LYS A 259 13.76 -0.15 1.03
N PRO A 260 14.50 0.97 1.07
CA PRO A 260 13.98 2.28 0.72
C PRO A 260 13.52 2.31 -0.74
N TYR A 261 12.53 3.16 -1.05
CA TYR A 261 11.92 3.19 -2.38
C TYR A 261 12.91 3.38 -3.53
N HIS A 262 13.93 4.21 -3.37
CA HIS A 262 14.93 4.46 -4.42
C HIS A 262 15.78 3.22 -4.75
N GLU A 263 15.96 2.29 -3.81
CA GLU A 263 16.60 0.99 -4.06
C GLU A 263 15.63 0.02 -4.75
N ILE A 264 14.35 0.02 -4.32
CA ILE A 264 13.29 -0.75 -4.99
C ILE A 264 13.18 -0.33 -6.45
N GLU A 265 13.19 0.97 -6.74
CA GLU A 265 13.11 1.51 -8.11
C GLU A 265 14.28 1.02 -8.99
N LYS A 266 15.48 0.92 -8.42
CA LYS A 266 16.64 0.33 -9.13
C LYS A 266 16.43 -1.15 -9.43
N GLN A 267 15.94 -1.93 -8.47
CA GLN A 267 15.67 -3.36 -8.67
C GLN A 267 14.56 -3.57 -9.70
N LEU A 268 13.49 -2.78 -9.64
CA LEU A 268 12.44 -2.81 -10.65
C LEU A 268 13.00 -2.56 -12.06
N ALA A 269 13.91 -1.60 -12.23
CA ALA A 269 14.49 -1.29 -13.55
C ALA A 269 15.27 -2.47 -14.17
N HIS A 270 15.72 -3.43 -13.38
CA HIS A 270 16.40 -4.65 -13.82
C HIS A 270 15.48 -5.87 -13.94
N SER A 271 14.18 -5.71 -13.67
CA SER A 271 13.25 -6.84 -13.63
C SER A 271 12.50 -6.99 -14.95
N SER A 272 12.25 -8.23 -15.34
CA SER A 272 11.49 -8.60 -16.53
C SER A 272 9.99 -8.69 -16.27
N LEU A 273 9.61 -9.19 -15.08
CA LEU A 273 8.23 -9.46 -14.70
C LEU A 273 8.04 -9.29 -13.19
N PHE A 274 6.98 -8.60 -12.81
CA PHE A 274 6.58 -8.45 -11.40
C PHE A 274 5.59 -9.54 -11.00
N ILE A 275 5.82 -10.19 -9.86
CA ILE A 275 5.02 -11.31 -9.37
C ILE A 275 4.22 -10.90 -8.14
N SER A 276 2.90 -11.17 -8.14
CA SER A 276 2.07 -11.06 -6.94
C SER A 276 1.02 -12.16 -6.88
N THR A 277 1.25 -13.13 -6.03
CA THR A 277 0.34 -14.26 -5.76
C THR A 277 -0.47 -14.06 -4.49
N SER A 278 -0.72 -12.81 -4.09
CA SER A 278 -1.51 -12.48 -2.90
C SER A 278 -2.89 -13.12 -2.93
N ARG A 279 -3.32 -13.66 -1.79
CA ARG A 279 -4.70 -14.16 -1.58
C ARG A 279 -5.72 -13.05 -1.41
N ASN A 280 -5.23 -11.87 -1.06
CA ASN A 280 -6.02 -10.65 -0.95
C ASN A 280 -5.12 -9.43 -1.18
N GLU A 281 -5.60 -8.48 -1.98
CA GLU A 281 -4.90 -7.23 -2.25
C GLU A 281 -5.94 -6.11 -2.40
N ASN A 282 -5.93 -5.15 -1.48
CA ASN A 282 -6.90 -4.05 -1.51
C ASN A 282 -6.63 -3.08 -2.68
N TYR A 283 -5.38 -2.66 -2.85
CA TYR A 283 -4.98 -1.75 -3.92
C TYR A 283 -3.78 -2.28 -4.72
N GLY A 284 -2.76 -2.79 -4.04
CA GLY A 284 -1.56 -3.31 -4.68
C GLY A 284 -0.60 -2.23 -5.18
N HIS A 285 -0.15 -1.34 -4.29
CA HIS A 285 0.78 -0.26 -4.63
C HIS A 285 1.99 -0.74 -5.44
N SER A 286 2.62 -1.83 -5.00
CA SER A 286 3.80 -2.38 -5.67
C SER A 286 3.51 -2.91 -7.08
N ILE A 287 2.30 -3.43 -7.33
CA ILE A 287 1.85 -3.85 -8.65
C ILE A 287 1.78 -2.63 -9.58
N ILE A 288 1.16 -1.55 -9.12
CA ILE A 288 1.01 -0.32 -9.88
C ILE A 288 2.35 0.40 -10.08
N GLU A 289 3.21 0.36 -9.09
CA GLU A 289 4.58 0.89 -9.21
C GLU A 289 5.38 0.11 -10.26
N ALA A 290 5.24 -1.21 -10.33
CA ALA A 290 5.84 -2.02 -11.39
C ALA A 290 5.31 -1.62 -12.77
N LEU A 291 3.99 -1.57 -12.94
CA LEU A 291 3.34 -1.17 -14.20
C LEU A 291 3.79 0.23 -14.66
N GLY A 292 3.84 1.20 -13.73
CA GLY A 292 4.30 2.55 -14.04
C GLY A 292 5.76 2.61 -14.48
N ASN A 293 6.62 1.76 -13.93
CA ASN A 293 7.99 1.57 -14.38
C ASN A 293 8.10 0.79 -15.70
N GLY A 294 6.98 0.32 -16.24
CA GLY A 294 6.94 -0.44 -17.50
C GLY A 294 7.27 -1.92 -17.32
N ILE A 295 7.06 -2.46 -16.12
CA ILE A 295 7.27 -3.87 -15.85
C ILE A 295 5.91 -4.55 -15.89
N PRO A 296 5.71 -5.50 -16.84
CA PRO A 296 4.48 -6.28 -16.87
C PRO A 296 4.35 -7.13 -15.60
N VAL A 297 3.13 -7.52 -15.27
CA VAL A 297 2.82 -8.18 -14.02
C VAL A 297 2.19 -9.56 -14.22
N LEU A 298 2.53 -10.51 -13.36
CA LEU A 298 1.88 -11.81 -13.26
C LEU A 298 1.23 -11.90 -11.87
N VAL A 299 -0.09 -11.72 -11.82
CA VAL A 299 -0.80 -11.56 -10.56
C VAL A 299 -1.96 -12.54 -10.40
N SER A 300 -2.35 -12.82 -9.16
CA SER A 300 -3.53 -13.62 -8.86
C SER A 300 -4.83 -12.86 -9.13
N LYS A 301 -5.94 -13.59 -9.32
CA LYS A 301 -7.30 -13.00 -9.43
C LYS A 301 -7.74 -12.23 -8.16
N ALA A 302 -7.06 -12.40 -7.04
CA ALA A 302 -7.32 -11.64 -5.82
C ALA A 302 -6.78 -10.19 -5.87
N CYS A 303 -6.02 -9.84 -6.91
CA CYS A 303 -5.59 -8.45 -7.16
C CYS A 303 -6.72 -7.67 -7.86
N PRO A 304 -6.95 -6.38 -7.48
CA PRO A 304 -8.08 -5.60 -7.99
C PRO A 304 -7.90 -5.14 -9.44
N TRP A 305 -6.69 -5.23 -9.99
CA TRP A 305 -6.36 -4.73 -11.32
C TRP A 305 -6.78 -5.72 -12.41
N ILE A 306 -7.77 -5.33 -13.22
CA ILE A 306 -8.41 -6.15 -14.27
C ILE A 306 -7.94 -5.71 -15.66
N GLN A 307 -8.28 -6.50 -16.70
CA GLN A 307 -7.96 -6.19 -18.11
C GLN A 307 -6.44 -6.05 -18.43
N LEU A 308 -5.56 -6.63 -17.62
CA LEU A 308 -4.11 -6.53 -17.82
C LEU A 308 -3.68 -7.10 -19.19
N GLU A 309 -4.27 -8.23 -19.59
CA GLU A 309 -3.99 -8.91 -20.85
C GLU A 309 -4.39 -8.04 -22.07
N SER A 310 -5.53 -7.36 -22.01
CA SER A 310 -6.04 -6.50 -23.11
C SER A 310 -5.12 -5.31 -23.41
N TYR A 311 -4.32 -4.91 -22.42
CA TYR A 311 -3.34 -3.83 -22.54
C TYR A 311 -1.91 -4.33 -22.76
N HIS A 312 -1.68 -5.64 -22.88
CA HIS A 312 -0.34 -6.22 -22.80
C HIS A 312 0.42 -5.75 -21.54
N ALA A 313 -0.29 -5.57 -20.42
CA ALA A 313 0.30 -5.11 -19.16
C ALA A 313 0.70 -6.26 -18.23
N GLY A 314 0.33 -7.49 -18.58
CA GLY A 314 0.60 -8.69 -17.80
C GLY A 314 -0.58 -9.64 -17.78
N TYR A 315 -0.63 -10.50 -16.76
CA TYR A 315 -1.62 -11.56 -16.64
C TYR A 315 -2.27 -11.56 -15.25
N ARG A 316 -3.60 -11.76 -15.19
CA ARG A 316 -4.36 -11.93 -13.95
C ARG A 316 -4.99 -13.32 -13.90
N LEU A 317 -4.41 -14.23 -13.10
CA LEU A 317 -4.61 -15.66 -13.18
C LEU A 317 -5.30 -16.26 -11.95
N PRO A 318 -6.10 -17.34 -12.10
CA PRO A 318 -6.56 -18.13 -10.97
C PRO A 318 -5.38 -18.83 -10.27
N PHE A 319 -5.57 -19.29 -9.01
CA PHE A 319 -4.55 -20.04 -8.28
C PHE A 319 -4.42 -21.47 -8.83
N GLU A 320 -4.01 -21.59 -10.07
CA GLU A 320 -3.76 -22.86 -10.76
C GLU A 320 -2.30 -22.90 -11.23
N LYS A 321 -1.54 -23.85 -10.68
CA LYS A 321 -0.09 -23.97 -10.94
C LYS A 321 0.22 -24.07 -12.43
N SER A 322 -0.50 -24.92 -13.15
CA SER A 322 -0.29 -25.13 -14.59
C SER A 322 -0.47 -23.86 -15.42
N ILE A 323 -1.46 -23.02 -15.08
CA ILE A 323 -1.74 -21.77 -15.80
C ILE A 323 -0.62 -20.75 -15.52
N PHE A 324 -0.17 -20.63 -14.24
CA PHE A 324 0.96 -19.75 -13.92
C PHE A 324 2.25 -20.20 -14.63
N LEU A 325 2.53 -21.49 -14.65
CA LEU A 325 3.71 -22.05 -15.33
C LEU A 325 3.62 -21.80 -16.83
N GLU A 326 2.48 -22.07 -17.47
CA GLU A 326 2.25 -21.81 -18.90
C GLU A 326 2.54 -20.34 -19.25
N LYS A 327 1.96 -19.40 -18.50
CA LYS A 327 2.16 -17.97 -18.78
C LYS A 327 3.59 -17.49 -18.50
N LEU A 328 4.25 -18.09 -17.53
CA LEU A 328 5.67 -17.81 -17.25
C LEU A 328 6.56 -18.29 -18.40
N LYS A 329 6.33 -19.51 -18.91
CA LYS A 329 7.03 -20.05 -20.08
C LYS A 329 6.76 -19.23 -21.34
N ASP A 330 5.49 -18.95 -21.63
CA ASP A 330 5.06 -18.09 -22.74
C ASP A 330 5.77 -16.73 -22.70
N PHE A 331 5.83 -16.08 -21.53
CA PHE A 331 6.52 -14.81 -21.39
C PHE A 331 8.03 -14.93 -21.57
N ASN A 332 8.66 -16.02 -21.09
CA ASN A 332 10.09 -16.25 -21.26
C ASN A 332 10.47 -16.41 -22.74
N GLU A 333 9.66 -17.14 -23.50
CA GLU A 333 9.87 -17.44 -24.92
C GLU A 333 9.62 -16.26 -25.87
N LYS A 334 8.94 -15.20 -25.39
CA LYS A 334 8.65 -14.00 -26.19
C LYS A 334 9.92 -13.35 -26.74
N SER A 335 9.83 -12.94 -27.98
CA SER A 335 10.84 -12.11 -28.62
C SER A 335 11.06 -10.79 -27.88
N ARG A 336 12.18 -10.16 -28.13
CA ARG A 336 12.50 -8.83 -27.59
C ARG A 336 11.42 -7.80 -27.94
N GLU A 337 10.87 -7.84 -29.15
CA GLU A 337 9.81 -6.95 -29.61
C GLU A 337 8.52 -7.15 -28.83
N GLU A 338 8.09 -8.38 -28.62
CA GLU A 338 6.91 -8.70 -27.82
C GLU A 338 7.09 -8.27 -26.36
N LYS A 339 8.25 -8.56 -25.74
CA LYS A 339 8.56 -8.08 -24.40
C LYS A 339 8.52 -6.54 -24.31
N ASN A 340 8.96 -5.84 -25.35
CA ASN A 340 8.83 -4.38 -25.42
C ASN A 340 7.39 -3.91 -25.58
N GLN A 341 6.51 -4.66 -26.26
CA GLN A 341 5.08 -4.38 -26.29
C GLN A 341 4.47 -4.49 -24.89
N PHE A 342 4.82 -5.51 -24.13
CA PHE A 342 4.40 -5.64 -22.73
C PHE A 342 4.89 -4.49 -21.86
N LYS A 343 6.11 -4.01 -22.03
CA LYS A 343 6.65 -2.84 -21.33
C LYS A 343 5.86 -1.57 -21.65
N LYS A 344 5.51 -1.36 -22.93
CA LYS A 344 4.68 -0.23 -23.36
C LYS A 344 3.24 -0.35 -22.82
N GLY A 345 2.68 -1.57 -22.87
CA GLY A 345 1.35 -1.88 -22.36
C GLY A 345 1.23 -1.63 -20.85
N ALA A 346 2.21 -2.05 -20.07
CA ALA A 346 2.27 -1.79 -18.63
C ALA A 346 2.21 -0.28 -18.32
N ARG A 347 3.00 0.54 -19.03
CA ARG A 347 2.99 2.00 -18.88
C ARG A 347 1.66 2.62 -19.31
N ALA A 348 1.10 2.18 -20.42
CA ALA A 348 -0.18 2.66 -20.92
C ALA A 348 -1.31 2.34 -19.93
N TYR A 349 -1.27 1.14 -19.34
CA TYR A 349 -2.21 0.74 -18.30
C TYR A 349 -2.12 1.65 -17.06
N TYR A 350 -0.90 1.86 -16.55
CA TYR A 350 -0.67 2.79 -15.44
C TYR A 350 -1.19 4.18 -15.74
N GLN A 351 -0.85 4.75 -16.91
CA GLN A 351 -1.28 6.08 -17.29
C GLN A 351 -2.80 6.20 -17.34
N LYS A 352 -3.51 5.16 -17.81
CA LYS A 352 -4.95 5.19 -17.94
C LYS A 352 -5.70 4.98 -16.62
N PHE A 353 -5.24 4.04 -15.76
CA PHE A 353 -6.02 3.54 -14.63
C PHE A 353 -5.46 3.92 -13.26
N ALA A 354 -4.20 4.33 -13.17
CA ALA A 354 -3.54 4.53 -11.88
C ALA A 354 -2.71 5.82 -11.76
N ASN A 355 -2.68 6.64 -12.80
CA ASN A 355 -1.99 7.93 -12.72
C ASN A 355 -2.71 8.83 -11.70
N PRO A 356 -2.01 9.27 -10.63
CA PRO A 356 -2.61 10.03 -9.54
C PRO A 356 -3.29 11.33 -9.99
N ILE A 357 -2.86 11.90 -11.12
CA ILE A 357 -3.43 13.15 -11.63
C ILE A 357 -4.94 13.04 -11.94
N HIS A 358 -5.41 11.85 -12.32
CA HIS A 358 -6.82 11.62 -12.62
C HIS A 358 -7.73 11.75 -11.40
N TYR A 359 -7.17 11.56 -10.20
CA TYR A 359 -7.92 11.57 -8.94
C TYR A 359 -7.76 12.88 -8.16
N LYS A 360 -7.01 13.86 -8.73
CA LYS A 360 -6.69 15.13 -8.08
C LYS A 360 -7.97 15.87 -7.66
N ASN A 361 -8.88 16.08 -8.60
CA ASN A 361 -10.12 16.82 -8.34
C ASN A 361 -11.02 16.09 -7.33
N SER A 362 -11.13 14.75 -7.41
CA SER A 362 -11.91 13.97 -6.45
C SER A 362 -11.39 14.08 -5.03
N TYR A 363 -10.07 14.18 -4.84
CA TYR A 363 -9.50 14.44 -3.52
C TYR A 363 -9.69 15.88 -3.06
N ILE A 364 -9.70 16.86 -3.98
CA ILE A 364 -10.04 18.25 -3.66
C ILE A 364 -11.49 18.31 -3.18
N GLU A 365 -12.42 17.75 -3.92
CA GLU A 365 -13.84 17.65 -3.55
C GLU A 365 -14.03 16.98 -2.18
N LEU A 366 -13.32 15.88 -1.91
CA LEU A 366 -13.37 15.18 -0.62
C LEU A 366 -12.99 16.10 0.57
N PHE A 367 -11.95 16.93 0.40
CA PHE A 367 -11.49 17.82 1.48
C PHE A 367 -12.30 19.11 1.59
N GLU A 368 -12.93 19.53 0.50
CA GLU A 368 -13.81 20.71 0.45
C GLU A 368 -15.25 20.39 0.88
N ASP A 369 -15.66 19.12 0.85
CA ASP A 369 -16.98 18.67 1.29
C ASP A 369 -17.12 18.88 2.80
N THR A 370 -17.70 20.01 3.18
CA THR A 370 -17.90 20.43 4.58
C THR A 370 -19.29 20.04 5.11
N ALA A 371 -20.01 19.15 4.42
CA ALA A 371 -21.42 18.82 4.71
C ALA A 371 -21.69 18.16 6.06
#